data_aff7033aa4cf60653b4b8c3737094325
#
_entry.id   aff7033aa4cf60653b4b8c3737094325
#
_cell.length_a   1.000
_cell.length_b   1.000
_cell.length_c   1.000
_cell.angle_alpha   90.00
_cell.angle_beta   90.00
_cell.angle_gamma   90.00
#
_symmetry.space_group_name_H-M   'P 1'
#
loop_
_entity.id
_entity.type
_entity.pdbx_description
1 polymer ?
#
loop_
_entity_poly.entity_id
_entity_poly.type
_entity_poly.pdbx_seq_one_letter_code
_entity_poly.pdbx_strand_id
1 'polypeptide(L)'
;MKRTIVITGGAGFIGSHVVRLFVNKYPEYHVINLDKLTYAGNLANLKDIEDKPNYEFVKMDICDFDAFYQLMQDKKVDGIIHLAAESHVDRSIKDPFTFAKTNVMGTLSLLQAAKLYWESLPEKYEGKRFYHISTDEVYGALELTHPEGIEPPFTTTASSAEHHLAYGDKFFMETTKYNPHSPYSASKASSDHFVRAFHDTYGMPVIVTNCSNNYGPYQFPEKLIPLFINNIRHRKPLPVYGKGENVRDWLFVEDHARAIDLIFHEGKTADTYNIGGFNEWKNIDIIKVVIKTVDRLLGRKEGEDMDLITFVADRAGHDLRYAIDSSKLQKELGWEPSLQFEEGIEKTVRWYLDNQEWLDNVTSGDYQKYYENMYKNR
;
A
#
# COMPACT_ATOMS: atom_id res chain seq x y z
N MET A 1 4.00 1.92 -30.60
CA MET A 1 5.29 1.38 -30.11
C MET A 1 5.04 0.63 -28.82
N LYS A 2 5.69 -0.50 -28.65
CA LYS A 2 5.56 -1.31 -27.42
C LYS A 2 6.32 -0.57 -26.30
N ARG A 3 5.62 -0.10 -25.26
CA ARG A 3 6.27 0.50 -24.07
C ARG A 3 6.77 -0.60 -23.14
N THR A 4 7.94 -0.42 -22.56
CA THR A 4 8.45 -1.28 -21.50
C THR A 4 8.30 -0.57 -20.16
N ILE A 5 7.53 -1.17 -19.25
CA ILE A 5 7.25 -0.65 -17.93
C ILE A 5 7.81 -1.61 -16.88
N VAL A 6 8.65 -1.09 -16.00
CA VAL A 6 9.13 -1.83 -14.82
C VAL A 6 8.24 -1.48 -13.63
N ILE A 7 7.69 -2.51 -12.99
CA ILE A 7 6.94 -2.40 -11.74
C ILE A 7 7.77 -3.06 -10.66
N THR A 8 8.35 -2.26 -9.75
CA THR A 8 9.15 -2.80 -8.65
C THR A 8 8.26 -3.20 -7.48
N GLY A 9 8.61 -4.27 -6.77
CA GLY A 9 7.76 -4.81 -5.72
C GLY A 9 6.49 -5.47 -6.24
N GLY A 10 6.51 -5.91 -7.51
CA GLY A 10 5.33 -6.45 -8.19
C GLY A 10 4.88 -7.82 -7.71
N ALA A 11 5.69 -8.56 -6.94
CA ALA A 11 5.29 -9.79 -6.27
C ALA A 11 4.68 -9.56 -4.89
N GLY A 12 4.64 -8.32 -4.41
CA GLY A 12 3.99 -7.93 -3.15
C GLY A 12 2.48 -7.73 -3.27
N PHE A 13 1.87 -7.25 -2.20
CA PHE A 13 0.42 -7.02 -2.09
C PHE A 13 -0.10 -6.06 -3.16
N ILE A 14 0.19 -4.76 -3.03
CA ILE A 14 -0.30 -3.74 -3.98
C ILE A 14 0.29 -3.98 -5.38
N GLY A 15 1.60 -4.30 -5.43
CA GLY A 15 2.31 -4.51 -6.68
C GLY A 15 1.71 -5.60 -7.56
N SER A 16 1.23 -6.71 -7.00
CA SER A 16 0.61 -7.79 -7.76
C SER A 16 -0.70 -7.36 -8.46
N HIS A 17 -1.48 -6.50 -7.81
CA HIS A 17 -2.68 -5.93 -8.44
C HIS A 17 -2.34 -4.97 -9.57
N VAL A 18 -1.29 -4.16 -9.41
CA VAL A 18 -0.82 -3.23 -10.45
C VAL A 18 -0.26 -4.02 -11.64
N VAL A 19 0.60 -5.02 -11.39
CA VAL A 19 1.14 -5.88 -12.46
C VAL A 19 0.01 -6.57 -13.23
N ARG A 20 -0.94 -7.20 -12.52
CA ARG A 20 -2.08 -7.86 -13.13
C ARG A 20 -2.91 -6.91 -13.99
N LEU A 21 -3.19 -5.71 -13.47
CA LEU A 21 -3.93 -4.69 -14.20
C LEU A 21 -3.22 -4.30 -15.50
N PHE A 22 -1.93 -3.99 -15.44
CA PHE A 22 -1.15 -3.56 -16.60
C PHE A 22 -0.99 -4.67 -17.64
N VAL A 23 -0.70 -5.89 -17.21
CA VAL A 23 -0.58 -7.04 -18.12
C VAL A 23 -1.88 -7.32 -18.88
N ASN A 24 -3.02 -7.25 -18.19
CA ASN A 24 -4.31 -7.55 -18.81
C ASN A 24 -4.87 -6.38 -19.64
N LYS A 25 -4.67 -5.14 -19.19
CA LYS A 25 -5.24 -3.95 -19.84
C LYS A 25 -4.42 -3.47 -21.04
N TYR A 26 -3.10 -3.69 -21.01
CA TYR A 26 -2.15 -3.19 -22.02
C TYR A 26 -1.35 -4.34 -22.65
N PRO A 27 -1.97 -5.19 -23.49
CA PRO A 27 -1.27 -6.33 -24.10
C PRO A 27 -0.12 -5.91 -25.01
N GLU A 28 -0.08 -4.65 -25.45
CA GLU A 28 1.02 -4.05 -26.23
C GLU A 28 2.20 -3.57 -25.39
N TYR A 29 2.06 -3.48 -24.05
CA TYR A 29 3.17 -3.15 -23.16
C TYR A 29 4.00 -4.40 -22.85
N HIS A 30 5.28 -4.22 -22.63
CA HIS A 30 6.12 -5.22 -21.96
C HIS A 30 6.18 -4.85 -20.48
N VAL A 31 5.57 -5.64 -19.63
CA VAL A 31 5.47 -5.41 -18.19
C VAL A 31 6.49 -6.27 -17.47
N ILE A 32 7.49 -5.63 -16.86
CA ILE A 32 8.53 -6.30 -16.08
C ILE A 32 8.21 -6.16 -14.61
N ASN A 33 7.90 -7.28 -13.96
CA ASN A 33 7.80 -7.38 -12.51
C ASN A 33 9.20 -7.57 -11.92
N LEU A 34 9.73 -6.55 -11.26
CA LEU A 34 11.02 -6.60 -10.59
C LEU A 34 10.82 -6.72 -9.09
N ASP A 35 11.24 -7.83 -8.50
CA ASP A 35 11.10 -8.07 -7.07
C ASP A 35 12.29 -8.86 -6.53
N LYS A 36 12.72 -8.55 -5.31
CA LYS A 36 13.79 -9.27 -4.61
C LYS A 36 13.30 -10.57 -3.99
N LEU A 37 11.98 -10.74 -3.85
CA LEU A 37 11.32 -11.85 -3.14
C LEU A 37 11.81 -11.96 -1.69
N THR A 38 11.61 -10.88 -0.92
CA THR A 38 11.76 -10.89 0.53
C THR A 38 10.53 -11.58 1.16
N TYR A 39 10.36 -11.49 2.46
CA TYR A 39 9.32 -12.20 3.20
C TYR A 39 7.88 -11.97 2.70
N ALA A 40 7.58 -10.79 2.14
CA ALA A 40 6.24 -10.43 1.66
C ALA A 40 6.07 -10.57 0.13
N GLY A 41 7.15 -10.82 -0.62
CA GLY A 41 7.11 -11.06 -2.06
C GLY A 41 6.79 -12.53 -2.37
N ASN A 42 5.73 -12.77 -3.15
CA ASN A 42 5.28 -14.12 -3.47
C ASN A 42 4.77 -14.20 -4.92
N LEU A 43 5.43 -14.97 -5.76
CA LEU A 43 5.02 -15.18 -7.17
C LEU A 43 3.66 -15.89 -7.30
N ALA A 44 3.21 -16.62 -6.27
CA ALA A 44 1.86 -17.19 -6.26
C ALA A 44 0.76 -16.12 -6.38
N ASN A 45 1.07 -14.86 -6.04
CA ASN A 45 0.15 -13.73 -6.22
C ASN A 45 -0.16 -13.44 -7.69
N LEU A 46 0.67 -13.93 -8.63
CA LEU A 46 0.62 -13.60 -10.05
C LEU A 46 0.43 -14.84 -10.94
N LYS A 47 0.05 -15.97 -10.34
CA LYS A 47 -0.10 -17.24 -11.06
C LYS A 47 -1.10 -17.18 -12.22
N ASP A 48 -2.10 -16.33 -12.11
CA ASP A 48 -3.12 -16.11 -13.14
C ASP A 48 -2.62 -15.38 -14.39
N ILE A 49 -1.46 -14.73 -14.30
CA ILE A 49 -0.87 -13.98 -15.44
C ILE A 49 0.55 -14.40 -15.80
N GLU A 50 1.11 -15.40 -15.12
CA GLU A 50 2.53 -15.79 -15.29
C GLU A 50 2.88 -16.23 -16.72
N ASP A 51 1.92 -16.81 -17.46
CA ASP A 51 2.09 -17.29 -18.84
C ASP A 51 1.74 -16.24 -19.91
N LYS A 52 1.40 -15.01 -19.52
CA LYS A 52 1.07 -13.95 -20.47
C LYS A 52 2.31 -13.51 -21.26
N PRO A 53 2.23 -13.37 -22.60
CA PRO A 53 3.39 -13.08 -23.46
C PRO A 53 4.00 -11.69 -23.22
N ASN A 54 3.28 -10.79 -22.56
CA ASN A 54 3.71 -9.44 -22.24
C ASN A 54 4.16 -9.27 -20.79
N TYR A 55 4.24 -10.35 -20.01
CA TYR A 55 4.72 -10.39 -18.64
C TYR A 55 6.13 -10.98 -18.56
N GLU A 56 7.00 -10.37 -17.77
CA GLU A 56 8.32 -10.89 -17.44
C GLU A 56 8.60 -10.69 -15.94
N PHE A 57 9.13 -11.71 -15.28
CA PHE A 57 9.63 -11.59 -13.91
C PHE A 57 11.15 -11.47 -13.88
N VAL A 58 11.66 -10.50 -13.12
CA VAL A 58 13.09 -10.32 -12.86
C VAL A 58 13.34 -10.28 -11.37
N LYS A 59 14.10 -11.24 -10.84
CA LYS A 59 14.54 -11.24 -9.45
C LYS A 59 15.73 -10.30 -9.28
N MET A 60 15.54 -9.17 -8.61
CA MET A 60 16.58 -8.16 -8.43
C MET A 60 16.35 -7.33 -7.16
N ASP A 61 17.43 -6.90 -6.52
CA ASP A 61 17.41 -5.89 -5.46
C ASP A 61 17.43 -4.49 -6.09
N ILE A 62 16.51 -3.61 -5.72
CA ILE A 62 16.50 -2.22 -6.21
C ILE A 62 17.74 -1.42 -5.79
N CYS A 63 18.48 -1.89 -4.78
CA CYS A 63 19.75 -1.29 -4.38
C CYS A 63 20.92 -1.67 -5.28
N ASP A 64 20.76 -2.65 -6.18
CA ASP A 64 21.79 -3.03 -7.15
C ASP A 64 21.73 -2.10 -8.36
N PHE A 65 22.46 -0.99 -8.25
CA PHE A 65 22.47 0.06 -9.27
C PHE A 65 22.96 -0.48 -10.63
N ASP A 66 24.06 -1.24 -10.64
CA ASP A 66 24.67 -1.69 -11.89
C ASP A 66 23.75 -2.67 -12.64
N ALA A 67 23.16 -3.63 -11.92
CA ALA A 67 22.23 -4.58 -12.50
C ALA A 67 20.96 -3.88 -13.02
N PHE A 68 20.41 -2.90 -12.27
CA PHE A 68 19.23 -2.19 -12.72
C PHE A 68 19.53 -1.26 -13.90
N TYR A 69 20.68 -0.57 -13.89
CA TYR A 69 21.10 0.27 -15.02
C TYR A 69 21.27 -0.55 -16.31
N GLN A 70 21.86 -1.75 -16.21
CA GLN A 70 21.96 -2.68 -17.34
C GLN A 70 20.57 -3.12 -17.84
N LEU A 71 19.66 -3.45 -16.93
CA LEU A 71 18.28 -3.81 -17.27
C LEU A 71 17.57 -2.68 -18.03
N MET A 72 17.74 -1.42 -17.58
CA MET A 72 17.17 -0.23 -18.24
C MET A 72 17.56 -0.16 -19.72
N GLN A 73 18.84 -0.42 -20.00
CA GLN A 73 19.42 -0.39 -21.36
C GLN A 73 18.94 -1.58 -22.21
N ASP A 74 19.05 -2.80 -21.68
CA ASP A 74 18.72 -4.03 -22.39
C ASP A 74 17.26 -4.13 -22.76
N LYS A 75 16.39 -3.71 -21.85
CA LYS A 75 14.93 -3.78 -22.00
C LYS A 75 14.32 -2.51 -22.58
N LYS A 76 15.11 -1.44 -22.76
CA LYS A 76 14.66 -0.13 -23.27
C LYS A 76 13.47 0.40 -22.45
N VAL A 77 13.66 0.51 -21.14
CA VAL A 77 12.59 0.88 -20.19
C VAL A 77 12.11 2.31 -20.40
N ASP A 78 10.81 2.48 -20.57
CA ASP A 78 10.15 3.78 -20.77
C ASP A 78 9.49 4.32 -19.51
N GLY A 79 9.12 3.45 -18.58
CA GLY A 79 8.45 3.86 -17.35
C GLY A 79 8.79 2.95 -16.17
N ILE A 80 8.77 3.55 -15.00
CA ILE A 80 8.97 2.86 -13.73
C ILE A 80 7.80 3.19 -12.82
N ILE A 81 7.16 2.14 -12.26
CA ILE A 81 6.20 2.26 -11.17
C ILE A 81 6.86 1.64 -9.95
N HIS A 82 7.26 2.49 -9.01
CA HIS A 82 8.09 2.09 -7.89
C HIS A 82 7.27 1.84 -6.63
N LEU A 83 7.00 0.54 -6.34
CA LEU A 83 6.31 0.09 -5.14
C LEU A 83 7.22 -0.68 -4.17
N ALA A 84 8.39 -1.16 -4.61
CA ALA A 84 9.30 -1.92 -3.75
C ALA A 84 9.72 -1.09 -2.52
N ALA A 85 9.40 -1.58 -1.34
CA ALA A 85 9.71 -0.92 -0.08
C ALA A 85 9.64 -1.91 1.09
N GLU A 86 10.39 -1.62 2.15
CA GLU A 86 10.06 -2.11 3.47
C GLU A 86 8.91 -1.26 4.03
N SER A 87 7.83 -1.89 4.56
CA SER A 87 6.57 -1.20 4.83
C SER A 87 5.93 -1.48 6.19
N HIS A 88 6.56 -2.25 7.07
CA HIS A 88 6.00 -2.60 8.36
C HIS A 88 6.61 -1.76 9.49
N VAL A 89 5.80 -0.90 10.12
CA VAL A 89 6.27 0.05 11.15
C VAL A 89 6.99 -0.65 12.30
N ASP A 90 6.44 -1.74 12.86
CA ASP A 90 7.08 -2.46 13.97
C ASP A 90 8.46 -3.04 13.58
N ARG A 91 8.64 -3.47 12.32
CA ARG A 91 9.95 -3.89 11.81
C ARG A 91 10.90 -2.71 11.71
N SER A 92 10.41 -1.53 11.31
CA SER A 92 11.24 -0.32 11.21
C SER A 92 11.76 0.16 12.56
N ILE A 93 10.99 -0.04 13.64
CA ILE A 93 11.42 0.28 15.00
C ILE A 93 12.55 -0.66 15.46
N LYS A 94 12.50 -1.93 15.03
CA LYS A 94 13.52 -2.93 15.37
C LYS A 94 14.78 -2.81 14.53
N ASP A 95 14.64 -2.50 13.23
CA ASP A 95 15.75 -2.39 12.27
C ASP A 95 15.54 -1.22 11.31
N PRO A 96 15.82 0.02 11.74
CA PRO A 96 15.68 1.21 10.87
C PRO A 96 16.67 1.24 9.73
N PHE A 97 17.81 0.55 9.82
CA PHE A 97 18.83 0.55 8.77
C PHE A 97 18.36 -0.15 7.51
N THR A 98 17.67 -1.28 7.62
CA THR A 98 17.07 -1.97 6.47
C THR A 98 16.06 -1.07 5.75
N PHE A 99 15.27 -0.30 6.50
CA PHE A 99 14.31 0.66 5.93
C PHE A 99 15.00 1.82 5.21
N ALA A 100 16.03 2.41 5.80
CA ALA A 100 16.82 3.46 5.15
C ALA A 100 17.51 2.92 3.87
N LYS A 101 18.12 1.76 3.93
CA LYS A 101 18.78 1.14 2.79
C LYS A 101 17.79 0.85 1.65
N THR A 102 16.70 0.17 1.93
CA THR A 102 15.72 -0.20 0.89
C THR A 102 14.96 1.01 0.37
N ASN A 103 14.36 1.79 1.27
CA ASN A 103 13.42 2.84 0.87
C ASN A 103 14.14 4.09 0.35
N VAL A 104 15.28 4.48 0.95
CA VAL A 104 16.02 5.68 0.52
C VAL A 104 17.04 5.32 -0.54
N MET A 105 18.00 4.43 -0.24
CA MET A 105 19.07 4.11 -1.16
C MET A 105 18.57 3.34 -2.38
N GLY A 106 17.59 2.44 -2.21
CA GLY A 106 16.97 1.74 -3.33
C GLY A 106 16.24 2.69 -4.27
N THR A 107 15.47 3.65 -3.75
CA THR A 107 14.81 4.68 -4.57
C THR A 107 15.84 5.54 -5.31
N LEU A 108 16.90 5.97 -4.63
CA LEU A 108 17.97 6.76 -5.24
C LEU A 108 18.69 5.99 -6.33
N SER A 109 18.93 4.69 -6.14
CA SER A 109 19.53 3.79 -7.14
C SER A 109 18.68 3.75 -8.42
N LEU A 110 17.36 3.55 -8.29
CA LEU A 110 16.44 3.55 -9.43
C LEU A 110 16.38 4.90 -10.15
N LEU A 111 16.30 5.99 -9.40
CA LEU A 111 16.27 7.35 -9.95
C LEU A 111 17.53 7.66 -10.75
N GLN A 112 18.70 7.35 -10.20
CA GLN A 112 19.98 7.61 -10.84
C GLN A 112 20.17 6.77 -12.11
N ALA A 113 19.80 5.49 -12.07
CA ALA A 113 19.88 4.62 -13.24
C ALA A 113 18.94 5.08 -14.35
N ALA A 114 17.69 5.42 -14.01
CA ALA A 114 16.72 5.94 -14.96
C ALA A 114 17.18 7.26 -15.59
N LYS A 115 17.68 8.18 -14.77
CA LYS A 115 18.24 9.45 -15.24
C LYS A 115 19.36 9.23 -16.25
N LEU A 116 20.38 8.46 -15.90
CA LEU A 116 21.54 8.23 -16.78
C LEU A 116 21.15 7.56 -18.10
N TYR A 117 20.26 6.57 -18.03
CA TYR A 117 19.81 5.90 -19.24
C TYR A 117 18.94 6.83 -20.12
N TRP A 118 17.94 7.48 -19.59
CA TRP A 118 17.05 8.34 -20.39
C TRP A 118 17.78 9.55 -20.97
N GLU A 119 18.69 10.19 -20.21
CA GLU A 119 19.52 11.29 -20.73
C GLU A 119 20.47 10.87 -21.86
N SER A 120 20.84 9.57 -21.94
CA SER A 120 21.67 9.04 -23.03
C SER A 120 20.92 8.86 -24.34
N LEU A 121 19.58 8.89 -24.31
CA LEU A 121 18.72 8.73 -25.48
C LEU A 121 18.54 10.06 -26.23
N PRO A 122 18.35 10.04 -27.56
CA PRO A 122 18.06 11.26 -28.31
C PRO A 122 16.81 12.01 -27.84
N GLU A 123 15.75 11.26 -27.51
CA GLU A 123 14.48 11.76 -26.99
C GLU A 123 14.53 12.14 -25.50
N LYS A 124 15.58 11.73 -24.80
CA LYS A 124 15.75 11.96 -23.35
C LYS A 124 14.52 11.55 -22.56
N TYR A 125 13.84 12.51 -21.94
CA TYR A 125 12.68 12.30 -21.07
C TYR A 125 11.33 12.23 -21.80
N GLU A 126 11.30 12.46 -23.13
CA GLU A 126 10.05 12.41 -23.88
C GLU A 126 9.41 11.01 -23.83
N GLY A 127 8.16 10.94 -23.41
CA GLY A 127 7.43 9.68 -23.23
C GLY A 127 7.86 8.82 -22.04
N LYS A 128 8.77 9.30 -21.20
CA LYS A 128 9.26 8.60 -20.00
C LYS A 128 8.46 9.02 -18.76
N ARG A 129 8.44 8.15 -17.73
CA ARG A 129 7.84 8.46 -16.44
C ARG A 129 8.40 7.62 -15.30
N PHE A 130 8.70 8.30 -14.20
CA PHE A 130 9.02 7.67 -12.91
C PHE A 130 7.88 7.94 -11.93
N TYR A 131 7.13 6.92 -11.58
CA TYR A 131 6.00 7.00 -10.66
C TYR A 131 6.42 6.40 -9.32
N HIS A 132 6.34 7.19 -8.25
CA HIS A 132 6.74 6.80 -6.91
C HIS A 132 5.53 6.68 -5.99
N ILE A 133 5.36 5.51 -5.37
CA ILE A 133 4.30 5.27 -4.38
C ILE A 133 4.84 5.52 -2.98
N SER A 134 4.18 6.43 -2.24
CA SER A 134 4.43 6.75 -0.86
C SER A 134 3.20 6.45 0.02
N THR A 135 3.12 7.03 1.18
CA THR A 135 2.11 6.78 2.22
C THR A 135 1.65 8.08 2.85
N ASP A 136 0.44 8.13 3.35
CA ASP A 136 -0.09 9.23 4.16
C ASP A 136 0.66 9.42 5.50
N GLU A 137 1.33 8.38 5.99
CA GLU A 137 2.14 8.44 7.22
C GLU A 137 3.28 9.48 7.15
N VAL A 138 3.67 9.91 5.95
CA VAL A 138 4.69 10.98 5.79
C VAL A 138 4.21 12.34 6.28
N TYR A 139 2.89 12.56 6.34
CA TYR A 139 2.29 13.81 6.81
C TYR A 139 2.29 13.95 8.34
N GLY A 140 2.46 12.86 9.09
CA GLY A 140 2.37 12.81 10.54
C GLY A 140 0.98 12.41 11.03
N ALA A 141 0.54 12.96 12.16
CA ALA A 141 -0.72 12.64 12.80
C ALA A 141 -1.71 13.80 12.77
N LEU A 142 -3.00 13.48 12.68
CA LEU A 142 -4.10 14.40 12.92
C LEU A 142 -4.68 14.15 14.33
N GLU A 143 -5.23 15.21 14.92
CA GLU A 143 -6.02 15.13 16.15
C GLU A 143 -7.43 14.61 15.86
N LEU A 144 -8.02 13.94 16.85
CA LEU A 144 -9.43 13.64 16.85
C LEU A 144 -10.17 14.91 17.31
N THR A 145 -10.83 15.59 16.39
CA THR A 145 -11.72 16.70 16.69
C THR A 145 -13.11 16.25 16.29
N HIS A 146 -14.02 16.07 17.26
CA HIS A 146 -15.42 15.82 16.94
C HIS A 146 -16.08 17.16 16.66
N PRO A 147 -16.62 17.44 15.46
CA PRO A 147 -17.51 18.55 15.24
C PRO A 147 -18.69 18.42 16.20
N GLU A 148 -19.04 19.50 16.91
CA GLU A 148 -20.18 19.48 17.82
C GLU A 148 -21.43 19.01 17.08
N GLY A 149 -22.08 17.96 17.61
CA GLY A 149 -23.36 17.45 17.11
C GLY A 149 -23.30 16.35 16.04
N ILE A 150 -22.11 15.89 15.67
CA ILE A 150 -21.97 14.70 14.79
C ILE A 150 -21.55 13.52 15.64
N GLU A 151 -22.46 12.60 15.91
CA GLU A 151 -22.10 11.27 16.38
C GLU A 151 -21.51 10.46 15.22
N PRO A 152 -20.40 9.71 15.43
CA PRO A 152 -19.85 8.87 14.37
C PRO A 152 -20.94 7.94 13.82
N PRO A 153 -21.21 7.98 12.51
CA PRO A 153 -22.23 7.13 11.94
C PRO A 153 -21.71 5.70 11.89
N PHE A 154 -22.20 4.87 12.78
CA PHE A 154 -21.95 3.41 12.75
C PHE A 154 -23.00 2.66 11.93
N THR A 155 -23.73 3.34 11.08
CA THR A 155 -24.75 2.73 10.23
C THR A 155 -24.36 2.85 8.77
N THR A 156 -24.56 1.77 8.04
CA THR A 156 -24.27 1.52 6.62
C THR A 156 -24.97 2.46 5.61
N THR A 157 -25.58 3.56 6.06
CA THR A 157 -26.40 4.45 5.24
C THR A 157 -25.91 5.89 5.15
N ALA A 158 -24.81 6.24 5.84
CA ALA A 158 -24.26 7.59 5.76
C ALA A 158 -23.57 7.81 4.41
N SER A 159 -23.80 8.98 3.80
CA SER A 159 -23.10 9.37 2.57
C SER A 159 -21.59 9.49 2.83
N SER A 160 -20.77 9.29 1.79
CA SER A 160 -19.30 9.42 1.91
C SER A 160 -18.86 10.76 2.53
N ALA A 161 -19.62 11.83 2.32
CA ALA A 161 -19.34 13.15 2.89
C ALA A 161 -19.58 13.21 4.40
N GLU A 162 -20.53 12.43 4.95
CA GLU A 162 -20.81 12.38 6.39
C GLU A 162 -19.78 11.51 7.13
N HIS A 163 -19.29 10.44 6.51
CA HIS A 163 -18.17 9.65 7.03
C HIS A 163 -16.90 10.49 7.17
N HIS A 164 -16.64 11.38 6.23
CA HIS A 164 -15.47 12.26 6.23
C HIS A 164 -15.33 13.12 7.48
N LEU A 165 -16.42 13.52 8.11
CA LEU A 165 -16.40 14.44 9.25
C LEU A 165 -16.49 13.73 10.61
N ALA A 166 -16.66 12.41 10.63
CA ALA A 166 -16.92 11.66 11.86
C ALA A 166 -15.82 11.77 12.93
N TYR A 167 -14.57 12.00 12.52
CA TYR A 167 -13.40 12.04 13.41
C TYR A 167 -12.69 13.39 13.41
N GLY A 168 -13.10 14.35 12.60
CA GLY A 168 -12.56 15.70 12.55
C GLY A 168 -12.62 16.33 11.16
N ASP A 169 -12.42 17.64 11.12
CA ASP A 169 -12.51 18.48 9.92
C ASP A 169 -11.18 18.68 9.18
N LYS A 170 -10.08 18.20 9.73
CA LYS A 170 -8.75 18.32 9.12
C LYS A 170 -8.37 17.05 8.38
N PHE A 171 -7.80 17.23 7.19
CA PHE A 171 -7.32 16.16 6.31
C PHE A 171 -5.94 16.50 5.78
N PHE A 172 -5.16 15.48 5.45
CA PHE A 172 -3.90 15.66 4.73
C PHE A 172 -4.16 16.00 3.27
N MET A 173 -3.72 17.18 2.88
CA MET A 173 -3.72 17.67 1.51
C MET A 173 -2.33 17.43 0.89
N GLU A 174 -2.22 17.46 -0.44
CA GLU A 174 -0.93 17.38 -1.12
C GLU A 174 0.05 18.52 -0.74
N THR A 175 -0.49 19.61 -0.21
CA THR A 175 0.29 20.76 0.30
C THR A 175 0.64 20.67 1.78
N THR A 176 0.17 19.64 2.49
CA THR A 176 0.49 19.42 3.91
C THR A 176 1.98 19.15 4.06
N LYS A 177 2.62 19.82 5.02
CA LYS A 177 4.03 19.59 5.32
C LYS A 177 4.26 18.21 5.90
N TYR A 178 5.33 17.57 5.48
CA TYR A 178 5.74 16.28 6.04
C TYR A 178 6.21 16.41 7.49
N ASN A 179 5.75 15.51 8.33
CA ASN A 179 6.11 15.41 9.74
C ASN A 179 6.09 13.93 10.20
N PRO A 180 6.90 13.04 9.60
CA PRO A 180 6.85 11.61 9.87
C PRO A 180 7.29 11.27 11.31
N HIS A 181 6.61 10.32 11.96
CA HIS A 181 6.88 9.95 13.37
C HIS A 181 7.47 8.54 13.55
N SER A 182 7.64 7.75 12.50
CA SER A 182 8.27 6.44 12.56
C SER A 182 9.49 6.33 11.64
N PRO A 183 10.44 5.38 11.89
CA PRO A 183 11.54 5.14 10.95
C PRO A 183 11.05 4.77 9.55
N TYR A 184 9.94 4.03 9.44
CA TYR A 184 9.29 3.73 8.16
C TYR A 184 8.84 5.02 7.45
N SER A 185 7.97 5.82 8.08
CA SER A 185 7.45 7.04 7.46
C SER A 185 8.56 8.06 7.17
N ALA A 186 9.58 8.15 8.03
CA ALA A 186 10.76 8.99 7.76
C ALA A 186 11.54 8.52 6.54
N SER A 187 11.70 7.20 6.33
CA SER A 187 12.36 6.66 5.16
C SER A 187 11.57 6.93 3.87
N LYS A 188 10.24 6.84 3.93
CA LYS A 188 9.36 7.18 2.80
C LYS A 188 9.37 8.67 2.48
N ALA A 189 9.27 9.53 3.50
CA ALA A 189 9.40 10.98 3.31
C ALA A 189 10.74 11.37 2.68
N SER A 190 11.84 10.73 3.10
CA SER A 190 13.17 10.95 2.52
C SER A 190 13.21 10.55 1.05
N SER A 191 12.64 9.41 0.67
CA SER A 191 12.58 8.98 -0.73
C SER A 191 11.72 9.90 -1.58
N ASP A 192 10.59 10.39 -1.07
CA ASP A 192 9.74 11.37 -1.75
C ASP A 192 10.49 12.66 -2.06
N HIS A 193 11.31 13.15 -1.12
CA HIS A 193 12.14 14.31 -1.33
C HIS A 193 13.20 14.09 -2.40
N PHE A 194 13.84 12.91 -2.47
CA PHE A 194 14.76 12.60 -3.56
C PHE A 194 14.06 12.56 -4.91
N VAL A 195 12.86 11.98 -4.99
CA VAL A 195 12.08 11.96 -6.24
C VAL A 195 11.80 13.39 -6.73
N ARG A 196 11.32 14.28 -5.85
CA ARG A 196 11.06 15.68 -6.21
C ARG A 196 12.36 16.41 -6.60
N ALA A 197 13.44 16.20 -5.84
CA ALA A 197 14.73 16.82 -6.13
C ALA A 197 15.30 16.41 -7.50
N PHE A 198 15.04 15.20 -7.96
CA PHE A 198 15.44 14.74 -9.28
C PHE A 198 14.69 15.48 -10.41
N HIS A 199 13.43 15.82 -10.17
CA HIS A 199 12.72 16.73 -11.09
C HIS A 199 13.31 18.14 -11.07
N ASP A 200 13.41 18.74 -9.89
CA ASP A 200 13.83 20.14 -9.73
C ASP A 200 15.25 20.38 -10.23
N THR A 201 16.12 19.38 -10.07
CA THR A 201 17.54 19.49 -10.46
C THR A 201 17.79 19.08 -11.92
N TYR A 202 17.12 18.02 -12.39
CA TYR A 202 17.45 17.38 -13.67
C TYR A 202 16.28 17.40 -14.67
N GLY A 203 15.10 17.91 -14.29
CA GLY A 203 13.92 17.90 -15.16
C GLY A 203 13.31 16.51 -15.36
N MET A 204 13.65 15.52 -14.51
CA MET A 204 13.17 14.15 -14.64
C MET A 204 11.64 14.09 -14.49
N PRO A 205 10.91 13.35 -15.36
CA PRO A 205 9.46 13.29 -15.33
C PRO A 205 8.96 12.35 -14.21
N VAL A 206 8.81 12.89 -13.03
CA VAL A 206 8.39 12.16 -11.82
C VAL A 206 6.95 12.47 -11.43
N ILE A 207 6.32 11.54 -10.72
CA ILE A 207 5.09 11.72 -9.96
C ILE A 207 5.26 11.05 -8.60
N VAL A 208 4.74 11.68 -7.54
CA VAL A 208 4.66 11.11 -6.19
C VAL A 208 3.19 10.93 -5.83
N THR A 209 2.84 9.78 -5.25
CA THR A 209 1.51 9.57 -4.69
C THR A 209 1.59 9.11 -3.26
N ASN A 210 0.70 9.64 -2.42
CA ASN A 210 0.54 9.22 -1.03
C ASN A 210 -0.80 8.50 -0.89
N CYS A 211 -0.79 7.27 -0.42
CA CYS A 211 -2.02 6.49 -0.27
C CYS A 211 -2.35 6.24 1.20
N SER A 212 -3.63 6.07 1.48
CA SER A 212 -4.14 5.60 2.76
C SER A 212 -3.92 4.09 2.95
N ASN A 213 -4.39 3.55 4.08
CA ASN A 213 -4.25 2.13 4.40
C ASN A 213 -4.97 1.25 3.37
N ASN A 214 -4.23 0.36 2.73
CA ASN A 214 -4.80 -0.57 1.78
C ASN A 214 -5.27 -1.87 2.44
N TYR A 215 -6.33 -2.48 1.88
CA TYR A 215 -6.81 -3.80 2.25
C TYR A 215 -7.32 -4.55 1.01
N GLY A 216 -7.36 -5.88 1.07
CA GLY A 216 -7.82 -6.70 -0.04
C GLY A 216 -7.05 -8.02 -0.18
N PRO A 217 -7.28 -8.76 -1.27
CA PRO A 217 -6.59 -10.00 -1.60
C PRO A 217 -5.07 -9.88 -1.63
N TYR A 218 -4.37 -10.95 -1.26
CA TYR A 218 -2.91 -11.08 -1.29
C TYR A 218 -2.12 -10.22 -0.28
N GLN A 219 -2.79 -9.53 0.67
CA GLN A 219 -2.09 -8.82 1.73
C GLN A 219 -1.45 -9.79 2.72
N PHE A 220 -0.14 -9.59 3.01
CA PHE A 220 0.60 -10.47 3.91
C PHE A 220 0.05 -10.40 5.35
N PRO A 221 -0.12 -11.55 6.04
CA PRO A 221 -0.85 -11.63 7.32
C PRO A 221 -0.12 -11.03 8.55
N GLU A 222 0.86 -10.16 8.36
CA GLU A 222 1.40 -9.29 9.43
C GLU A 222 0.57 -8.00 9.61
N LYS A 223 -0.28 -7.68 8.62
CA LYS A 223 -1.18 -6.53 8.65
C LYS A 223 -2.51 -6.89 9.30
N LEU A 224 -3.19 -5.90 9.88
CA LEU A 224 -4.36 -6.07 10.75
C LEU A 224 -5.43 -6.98 10.16
N ILE A 225 -5.94 -6.66 8.97
CA ILE A 225 -7.09 -7.38 8.40
C ILE A 225 -6.78 -8.85 8.11
N PRO A 226 -5.73 -9.20 7.31
CA PRO A 226 -5.46 -10.61 7.04
C PRO A 226 -4.97 -11.39 8.26
N LEU A 227 -4.26 -10.75 9.19
CA LEU A 227 -3.88 -11.35 10.47
C LEU A 227 -5.13 -11.78 11.25
N PHE A 228 -6.11 -10.90 11.35
CA PHE A 228 -7.31 -11.16 12.13
C PHE A 228 -8.20 -12.19 11.46
N ILE A 229 -8.37 -12.16 10.14
CA ILE A 229 -9.08 -13.21 9.40
C ILE A 229 -8.46 -14.60 9.70
N ASN A 230 -7.12 -14.70 9.63
CA ASN A 230 -6.42 -15.94 9.92
C ASN A 230 -6.58 -16.38 11.38
N ASN A 231 -6.50 -15.46 12.33
CA ASN A 231 -6.65 -15.77 13.75
C ASN A 231 -8.09 -16.18 14.10
N ILE A 232 -9.11 -15.49 13.59
CA ILE A 232 -10.53 -15.85 13.79
C ILE A 232 -10.81 -17.24 13.21
N ARG A 233 -10.31 -17.53 12.00
CA ARG A 233 -10.44 -18.86 11.38
C ARG A 233 -9.97 -19.98 12.32
N HIS A 234 -8.88 -19.75 13.06
CA HIS A 234 -8.28 -20.70 13.99
C HIS A 234 -8.65 -20.49 15.45
N ARG A 235 -9.58 -19.59 15.76
CA ARG A 235 -9.97 -19.20 17.14
C ARG A 235 -8.77 -18.81 18.01
N LYS A 236 -7.83 -18.05 17.45
CA LYS A 236 -6.67 -17.50 18.15
C LYS A 236 -6.94 -16.08 18.63
N PRO A 237 -6.23 -15.60 19.70
CA PRO A 237 -6.36 -14.25 20.19
C PRO A 237 -6.14 -13.20 19.09
N LEU A 238 -6.88 -12.09 19.18
CA LEU A 238 -6.81 -10.93 18.30
C LEU A 238 -6.11 -9.79 19.02
N PRO A 239 -4.79 -9.59 18.83
CA PRO A 239 -4.04 -8.58 19.58
C PRO A 239 -4.39 -7.17 19.09
N VAL A 240 -5.00 -6.38 19.96
CA VAL A 240 -5.39 -4.99 19.70
C VAL A 240 -4.46 -4.05 20.45
N TYR A 241 -3.74 -3.19 19.71
CA TYR A 241 -2.86 -2.20 20.30
C TYR A 241 -3.64 -1.14 21.08
N GLY A 242 -3.21 -0.85 22.33
CA GLY A 242 -3.85 0.11 23.21
C GLY A 242 -5.33 -0.23 23.42
N LYS A 243 -6.23 0.71 23.12
CA LYS A 243 -7.68 0.52 23.13
C LYS A 243 -8.29 0.33 21.74
N GLY A 244 -7.46 0.32 20.67
CA GLY A 244 -7.94 0.25 19.30
C GLY A 244 -8.63 1.53 18.79
N GLU A 245 -8.36 2.68 19.42
CA GLU A 245 -9.00 3.96 19.10
C GLU A 245 -8.36 4.71 17.94
N ASN A 246 -7.20 4.20 17.43
CA ASN A 246 -6.55 4.79 16.27
C ASN A 246 -7.45 4.73 15.04
N VAL A 247 -7.56 5.85 14.34
CA VAL A 247 -8.40 6.01 13.14
C VAL A 247 -7.53 5.94 11.89
N ARG A 248 -7.99 5.18 10.90
CA ARG A 248 -7.34 5.05 9.58
C ARG A 248 -8.38 5.19 8.48
N ASP A 249 -7.99 5.80 7.39
CA ASP A 249 -8.73 5.71 6.13
C ASP A 249 -8.35 4.41 5.40
N TRP A 250 -9.34 3.72 4.83
CA TRP A 250 -9.17 2.41 4.22
C TRP A 250 -9.53 2.41 2.74
N LEU A 251 -8.57 1.98 1.93
CA LEU A 251 -8.66 1.94 0.49
C LEU A 251 -8.59 0.50 -0.02
N PHE A 252 -9.60 0.07 -0.79
CA PHE A 252 -9.57 -1.23 -1.43
C PHE A 252 -8.45 -1.29 -2.48
N VAL A 253 -7.66 -2.35 -2.45
CA VAL A 253 -6.41 -2.42 -3.23
C VAL A 253 -6.58 -2.32 -4.73
N GLU A 254 -7.70 -2.85 -5.27
CA GLU A 254 -7.98 -2.72 -6.72
C GLU A 254 -8.32 -1.28 -7.12
N ASP A 255 -8.94 -0.52 -6.23
CA ASP A 255 -9.16 0.92 -6.43
C ASP A 255 -7.85 1.70 -6.44
N HIS A 256 -6.91 1.32 -5.57
CA HIS A 256 -5.57 1.89 -5.60
C HIS A 256 -4.85 1.56 -6.90
N ALA A 257 -4.91 0.29 -7.37
CA ALA A 257 -4.30 -0.09 -8.65
C ALA A 257 -4.89 0.71 -9.83
N ARG A 258 -6.21 0.96 -9.82
CA ARG A 258 -6.87 1.82 -10.83
C ARG A 258 -6.41 3.27 -10.76
N ALA A 259 -6.20 3.79 -9.54
CA ALA A 259 -5.65 5.15 -9.36
C ALA A 259 -4.22 5.24 -9.89
N ILE A 260 -3.37 4.26 -9.58
CA ILE A 260 -1.98 4.21 -10.08
C ILE A 260 -1.96 4.19 -11.62
N ASP A 261 -2.79 3.37 -12.23
CA ASP A 261 -2.90 3.28 -13.69
C ASP A 261 -3.30 4.64 -14.30
N LEU A 262 -4.36 5.25 -13.79
CA LEU A 262 -4.87 6.53 -14.27
C LEU A 262 -3.82 7.64 -14.12
N ILE A 263 -3.23 7.77 -12.93
CA ILE A 263 -2.22 8.80 -12.65
C ILE A 263 -0.94 8.56 -13.46
N PHE A 264 -0.53 7.29 -13.65
CA PHE A 264 0.65 6.98 -14.46
C PHE A 264 0.49 7.46 -15.90
N HIS A 265 -0.70 7.37 -16.49
CA HIS A 265 -0.94 7.77 -17.85
C HIS A 265 -1.33 9.25 -17.99
N GLU A 266 -2.14 9.78 -17.10
CA GLU A 266 -2.79 11.09 -17.26
C GLU A 266 -2.35 12.13 -16.22
N GLY A 267 -1.66 11.72 -15.16
CA GLY A 267 -1.20 12.61 -14.10
C GLY A 267 -0.18 13.64 -14.60
N LYS A 268 -0.19 14.80 -14.00
CA LYS A 268 0.76 15.88 -14.32
C LYS A 268 2.16 15.54 -13.81
N THR A 269 3.16 15.75 -14.65
CA THR A 269 4.58 15.61 -14.27
C THR A 269 4.92 16.55 -13.13
N ALA A 270 5.76 16.10 -12.22
CA ALA A 270 6.22 16.78 -11.01
C ALA A 270 5.11 17.07 -9.96
N ASP A 271 3.94 16.49 -10.15
CA ASP A 271 2.83 16.69 -9.23
C ASP A 271 2.75 15.59 -8.16
N THR A 272 1.97 15.85 -7.13
CA THR A 272 1.64 14.90 -6.07
C THR A 272 0.14 14.66 -6.06
N TYR A 273 -0.27 13.41 -5.90
CA TYR A 273 -1.67 13.03 -5.73
C TYR A 273 -1.87 12.21 -4.47
N ASN A 274 -2.85 12.59 -3.68
CA ASN A 274 -3.33 11.80 -2.57
C ASN A 274 -4.38 10.79 -3.05
N ILE A 275 -4.30 9.56 -2.55
CA ILE A 275 -5.20 8.47 -2.92
C ILE A 275 -5.79 7.88 -1.64
N GLY A 276 -7.04 8.17 -1.34
CA GLY A 276 -7.76 7.73 -0.14
C GLY A 276 -9.11 7.13 -0.46
N GLY A 277 -9.60 6.30 0.48
CA GLY A 277 -10.87 5.58 0.32
C GLY A 277 -12.08 6.39 0.78
N PHE A 278 -11.88 7.50 1.49
CA PHE A 278 -12.92 8.21 2.23
C PHE A 278 -13.66 7.32 3.24
N ASN A 279 -12.96 6.34 3.80
CA ASN A 279 -13.47 5.33 4.71
C ASN A 279 -12.67 5.35 6.02
N GLU A 280 -12.93 6.36 6.87
CA GLU A 280 -12.30 6.45 8.18
C GLU A 280 -12.97 5.54 9.21
N TRP A 281 -12.18 4.70 9.86
CA TRP A 281 -12.64 3.77 10.88
C TRP A 281 -11.67 3.68 12.06
N LYS A 282 -12.21 3.53 13.29
CA LYS A 282 -11.40 3.08 14.42
C LYS A 282 -10.99 1.63 14.23
N ASN A 283 -9.75 1.29 14.61
CA ASN A 283 -9.26 -0.08 14.52
C ASN A 283 -10.19 -1.09 15.23
N ILE A 284 -10.70 -0.73 16.43
CA ILE A 284 -11.59 -1.63 17.16
C ILE A 284 -12.90 -1.91 16.42
N ASP A 285 -13.43 -0.94 15.68
CA ASP A 285 -14.69 -1.11 14.94
C ASP A 285 -14.48 -1.94 13.68
N ILE A 286 -13.35 -1.77 12.98
CA ILE A 286 -12.91 -2.66 11.90
C ILE A 286 -12.82 -4.10 12.37
N ILE A 287 -12.17 -4.32 13.52
CA ILE A 287 -12.00 -5.65 14.10
C ILE A 287 -13.35 -6.32 14.33
N LYS A 288 -14.33 -5.58 14.88
CA LYS A 288 -15.69 -6.09 15.07
C LYS A 288 -16.38 -6.43 13.75
N VAL A 289 -16.22 -5.59 12.72
CA VAL A 289 -16.76 -5.88 11.37
C VAL A 289 -16.13 -7.13 10.79
N VAL A 290 -14.81 -7.27 10.89
CA VAL A 290 -14.09 -8.47 10.40
C VAL A 290 -14.56 -9.72 11.13
N ILE A 291 -14.68 -9.70 12.48
CA ILE A 291 -15.18 -10.82 13.26
C ILE A 291 -16.57 -11.25 12.78
N LYS A 292 -17.53 -10.31 12.74
CA LYS A 292 -18.90 -10.60 12.31
C LYS A 292 -18.94 -11.19 10.90
N THR A 293 -18.15 -10.67 9.99
CA THR A 293 -18.08 -11.13 8.60
C THR A 293 -17.49 -12.54 8.50
N VAL A 294 -16.39 -12.81 9.20
CA VAL A 294 -15.75 -14.14 9.21
C VAL A 294 -16.68 -15.18 9.85
N ASP A 295 -17.28 -14.87 11.01
CA ASP A 295 -18.21 -15.77 11.69
C ASP A 295 -19.36 -16.16 10.77
N ARG A 296 -20.01 -15.16 10.16
CA ARG A 296 -21.13 -15.38 9.23
C ARG A 296 -20.73 -16.25 8.05
N LEU A 297 -19.57 -15.99 7.44
CA LEU A 297 -19.10 -16.73 6.27
C LEU A 297 -18.64 -18.15 6.62
N LEU A 298 -18.23 -18.40 7.86
CA LEU A 298 -17.92 -19.75 8.38
C LEU A 298 -19.15 -20.47 8.94
N GLY A 299 -20.35 -19.87 8.85
CA GLY A 299 -21.58 -20.48 9.38
C GLY A 299 -21.68 -20.44 10.91
N ARG A 300 -20.90 -19.58 11.59
CA ARG A 300 -20.97 -19.33 13.02
C ARG A 300 -22.02 -18.25 13.31
N LYS A 301 -22.42 -18.12 14.58
CA LYS A 301 -23.26 -16.99 15.00
C LYS A 301 -22.45 -15.70 14.84
N GLU A 302 -23.02 -14.71 14.18
CA GLU A 302 -22.37 -13.42 13.95
C GLU A 302 -21.95 -12.75 15.27
N GLY A 303 -20.66 -12.48 15.41
CA GLY A 303 -20.03 -11.94 16.61
C GLY A 303 -19.71 -12.99 17.68
N GLU A 304 -19.77 -14.28 17.36
CA GLU A 304 -19.44 -15.37 18.30
C GLU A 304 -18.00 -15.26 18.82
N ASP A 305 -17.06 -14.86 17.95
CA ASP A 305 -15.63 -14.76 18.25
C ASP A 305 -15.18 -13.38 18.80
N MET A 306 -16.12 -12.55 19.31
CA MET A 306 -15.77 -11.25 19.94
C MET A 306 -14.91 -11.39 21.21
N ASP A 307 -14.98 -12.52 21.91
CA ASP A 307 -14.18 -12.84 23.08
C ASP A 307 -12.68 -13.09 22.77
N LEU A 308 -12.35 -13.25 21.51
CA LEU A 308 -10.95 -13.37 21.05
C LEU A 308 -10.18 -12.04 21.12
N ILE A 309 -10.88 -10.89 21.23
CA ILE A 309 -10.24 -9.58 21.34
C ILE A 309 -9.37 -9.52 22.59
N THR A 310 -8.07 -9.27 22.39
CA THR A 310 -7.09 -9.18 23.47
C THR A 310 -6.33 -7.88 23.35
N PHE A 311 -6.47 -6.99 24.33
CA PHE A 311 -5.75 -5.72 24.32
C PHE A 311 -4.29 -5.94 24.74
N VAL A 312 -3.38 -5.37 23.96
CA VAL A 312 -1.93 -5.44 24.21
C VAL A 312 -1.37 -4.03 24.36
N ALA A 313 -0.13 -3.93 24.89
CA ALA A 313 0.56 -2.64 25.01
C ALA A 313 0.65 -1.93 23.65
N ASP A 314 0.39 -0.63 23.64
CA ASP A 314 0.50 0.15 22.43
C ASP A 314 1.95 0.28 21.96
N ARG A 315 2.14 0.50 20.66
CA ARG A 315 3.47 0.72 20.09
C ARG A 315 3.94 2.16 20.31
N ALA A 316 5.24 2.37 20.40
CA ALA A 316 5.81 3.71 20.47
C ALA A 316 5.54 4.50 19.18
N GLY A 317 5.18 5.78 19.33
CA GLY A 317 4.91 6.65 18.18
C GLY A 317 3.68 6.25 17.34
N HIS A 318 2.66 5.67 17.98
CA HIS A 318 1.44 5.26 17.30
C HIS A 318 0.53 6.46 17.06
N ASP A 319 0.56 6.99 15.87
CA ASP A 319 -0.25 8.13 15.45
C ASP A 319 -1.75 7.85 15.60
N LEU A 320 -2.47 8.85 16.08
CA LEU A 320 -3.87 8.69 16.47
C LEU A 320 -4.81 8.60 15.26
N ARG A 321 -4.66 9.51 14.28
CA ARG A 321 -5.54 9.58 13.12
C ARG A 321 -4.75 9.86 11.83
N TYR A 322 -5.08 9.12 10.78
CA TYR A 322 -4.73 9.41 9.39
C TYR A 322 -6.02 9.58 8.60
N ALA A 323 -6.13 10.71 7.92
CA ALA A 323 -7.21 11.00 6.99
C ALA A 323 -6.66 11.80 5.82
N ILE A 324 -6.85 11.28 4.63
CA ILE A 324 -6.27 11.86 3.41
C ILE A 324 -7.37 12.44 2.52
N ASP A 325 -7.12 13.62 1.95
CA ASP A 325 -8.02 14.22 0.96
C ASP A 325 -7.58 13.86 -0.45
N SER A 326 -8.39 13.10 -1.16
CA SER A 326 -8.19 12.73 -2.57
C SER A 326 -9.04 13.53 -3.55
N SER A 327 -9.62 14.65 -3.11
CA SER A 327 -10.49 15.48 -3.94
C SER A 327 -9.78 16.07 -5.17
N LYS A 328 -8.45 16.30 -5.09
CA LYS A 328 -7.65 16.71 -6.25
C LYS A 328 -7.68 15.64 -7.35
N LEU A 329 -7.43 14.39 -6.99
CA LEU A 329 -7.48 13.26 -7.92
C LEU A 329 -8.85 13.11 -8.56
N GLN A 330 -9.92 13.26 -7.77
CA GLN A 330 -11.30 13.24 -8.27
C GLN A 330 -11.56 14.36 -9.27
N LYS A 331 -11.21 15.60 -8.92
CA LYS A 331 -11.47 16.78 -9.76
C LYS A 331 -10.64 16.80 -11.04
N GLU A 332 -9.37 16.42 -10.97
CA GLU A 332 -8.47 16.51 -12.11
C GLU A 332 -8.56 15.32 -13.05
N LEU A 333 -8.74 14.11 -12.52
CA LEU A 333 -8.68 12.86 -13.29
C LEU A 333 -9.96 12.03 -13.22
N GLY A 334 -10.97 12.43 -12.45
CA GLY A 334 -12.27 11.74 -12.37
C GLY A 334 -12.22 10.38 -11.67
N TRP A 335 -11.18 10.10 -10.89
CA TRP A 335 -11.09 8.85 -10.15
C TRP A 335 -11.94 8.89 -8.87
N GLU A 336 -12.62 7.79 -8.61
CA GLU A 336 -13.36 7.58 -7.35
C GLU A 336 -13.17 6.14 -6.87
N PRO A 337 -13.17 5.91 -5.54
CA PRO A 337 -13.20 4.55 -5.00
C PRO A 337 -14.50 3.85 -5.42
N SER A 338 -14.41 2.58 -5.78
CA SER A 338 -15.57 1.82 -6.29
C SER A 338 -16.33 1.08 -5.20
N LEU A 339 -15.71 0.89 -4.03
CA LEU A 339 -16.29 0.12 -2.94
C LEU A 339 -16.30 0.91 -1.64
N GLN A 340 -17.39 0.77 -0.90
CA GLN A 340 -17.41 1.11 0.52
C GLN A 340 -16.73 0.01 1.34
N PHE A 341 -16.33 0.35 2.59
CA PHE A 341 -15.51 -0.54 3.40
C PHE A 341 -16.18 -1.90 3.68
N GLU A 342 -17.47 -1.90 4.01
CA GLU A 342 -18.21 -3.13 4.33
C GLU A 342 -18.28 -4.11 3.16
N GLU A 343 -18.54 -3.60 1.95
CA GLU A 343 -18.53 -4.42 0.73
C GLU A 343 -17.13 -4.95 0.41
N GLY A 344 -16.13 -4.09 0.56
CA GLY A 344 -14.73 -4.45 0.34
C GLY A 344 -14.23 -5.48 1.35
N ILE A 345 -14.62 -5.37 2.62
CA ILE A 345 -14.31 -6.36 3.66
C ILE A 345 -14.94 -7.70 3.36
N GLU A 346 -16.20 -7.75 2.94
CA GLU A 346 -16.83 -9.02 2.58
C GLU A 346 -16.10 -9.72 1.43
N LYS A 347 -15.75 -8.99 0.37
CA LYS A 347 -14.94 -9.52 -0.73
C LYS A 347 -13.58 -10.03 -0.24
N THR A 348 -12.93 -9.27 0.62
CA THR A 348 -11.63 -9.61 1.18
C THR A 348 -11.68 -10.87 2.02
N VAL A 349 -12.63 -10.96 2.96
CA VAL A 349 -12.79 -12.15 3.81
C VAL A 349 -13.12 -13.39 2.95
N ARG A 350 -14.07 -13.29 2.00
CA ARG A 350 -14.37 -14.40 1.07
C ARG A 350 -13.11 -14.87 0.36
N TRP A 351 -12.33 -13.94 -0.18
CA TRP A 351 -11.10 -14.32 -0.87
C TRP A 351 -10.14 -15.12 0.02
N TYR A 352 -9.90 -14.70 1.27
CA TYR A 352 -9.03 -15.44 2.19
C TYR A 352 -9.60 -16.82 2.58
N LEU A 353 -10.91 -16.92 2.74
CA LEU A 353 -11.55 -18.21 3.05
C LEU A 353 -11.56 -19.16 1.86
N ASP A 354 -11.66 -18.65 0.64
CA ASP A 354 -11.61 -19.43 -0.61
C ASP A 354 -10.16 -19.81 -1.00
N ASN A 355 -9.16 -19.05 -0.53
CA ASN A 355 -7.74 -19.25 -0.82
C ASN A 355 -6.93 -19.69 0.41
N GLN A 356 -7.45 -20.66 1.17
CA GLN A 356 -6.84 -21.12 2.41
C GLN A 356 -5.44 -21.71 2.20
N GLU A 357 -5.20 -22.42 1.09
CA GLU A 357 -3.88 -22.95 0.76
C GLU A 357 -2.84 -21.81 0.62
N TRP A 358 -3.19 -20.72 -0.05
CA TRP A 358 -2.32 -19.55 -0.13
C TRP A 358 -2.01 -18.98 1.26
N LEU A 359 -3.05 -18.81 2.08
CA LEU A 359 -2.92 -18.27 3.44
C LEU A 359 -2.08 -19.17 4.34
N ASP A 360 -2.28 -20.50 4.28
CA ASP A 360 -1.50 -21.48 5.04
C ASP A 360 -0.03 -21.48 4.61
N ASN A 361 0.26 -21.36 3.32
CA ASN A 361 1.61 -21.29 2.79
C ASN A 361 2.36 -20.05 3.29
N VAL A 362 1.75 -18.87 3.22
CA VAL A 362 2.40 -17.61 3.67
C VAL A 362 2.49 -17.48 5.20
N THR A 363 1.68 -18.24 5.96
CA THR A 363 1.72 -18.26 7.43
C THR A 363 2.54 -19.41 8.00
N SER A 364 3.20 -20.21 7.16
CA SER A 364 4.08 -21.32 7.58
C SER A 364 5.53 -20.85 7.90
N GLY A 365 6.29 -21.72 8.52
CA GLY A 365 7.74 -21.54 8.68
C GLY A 365 8.14 -20.26 9.44
N ASP A 366 8.89 -19.38 8.79
CA ASP A 366 9.46 -18.17 9.43
C ASP A 366 8.40 -17.15 9.88
N TYR A 367 7.21 -17.17 9.29
CA TYR A 367 6.09 -16.35 9.76
C TYR A 367 5.67 -16.72 11.19
N GLN A 368 5.63 -18.00 11.54
CA GLN A 368 5.25 -18.44 12.89
C GLN A 368 6.26 -17.94 13.93
N LYS A 369 7.56 -17.99 13.62
CA LYS A 369 8.61 -17.44 14.48
C LYS A 369 8.46 -15.92 14.64
N TYR A 370 8.16 -15.22 13.54
CA TYR A 370 7.91 -13.78 13.58
C TYR A 370 6.70 -13.46 14.48
N TYR A 371 5.57 -14.15 14.29
CA TYR A 371 4.34 -13.96 15.07
C TYR A 371 4.58 -14.19 16.56
N GLU A 372 5.25 -15.27 16.93
CA GLU A 372 5.61 -15.56 18.31
C GLU A 372 6.46 -14.46 18.93
N ASN A 373 7.49 -13.98 18.23
CA ASN A 373 8.38 -12.91 18.71
C ASN A 373 7.68 -11.55 18.83
N MET A 374 6.61 -11.32 18.07
CA MET A 374 5.85 -10.06 18.13
C MET A 374 4.84 -10.04 19.28
N TYR A 375 4.18 -11.16 19.58
CA TYR A 375 3.00 -11.18 20.44
C TYR A 375 3.14 -11.99 21.73
N LYS A 376 4.14 -12.88 21.87
CA LYS A 376 4.34 -13.69 23.11
C LYS A 376 4.77 -12.87 24.34
N ASN A 377 5.34 -11.69 24.16
CA ASN A 377 5.92 -10.85 25.24
C ASN A 377 5.26 -9.45 25.32
N ARG A 378 4.06 -9.29 24.79
CA ARG A 378 3.29 -8.03 24.83
C ARG A 378 2.02 -8.14 25.66
#